data_1b961f637c94291b42ce3103f83e8d23
#
_entry.id   1b961f637c94291b42ce3103f83e8d23
#
_cell.length_a   1.000
_cell.length_b   1.000
_cell.length_c   1.000
_cell.angle_alpha   90.00
_cell.angle_beta   90.00
_cell.angle_gamma   90.00
#
_symmetry.space_group_name_H-M   'P 1'
#
loop_
_entity.id
_entity.type
_entity.pdbx_description
1 polymer ?
#
loop_
_entity_poly.entity_id
_entity_poly.type
_entity_poly.pdbx_seq_one_letter_code
_entity_poly.pdbx_strand_id
1 'polypeptide(L)'
;MTSRDRTGHNASDLGSVESWLVSAGRDRRPGLPLNVPPCPASNFVLGERRAYSRDDGTPSWEALEEIVSGLEGGSSVSFASGMAGIAAIFDQLHTGSVVALSDDCYQAVAGIAKAGQSRGRWTVHRVAVADTARWIEMCGVADLIWLESPSNPLLTVADLDAICAAPRKRGAILGVDNTFATPLNQRPLTLGADVAMQSATKFIGGHSDLLSGVVTVRDANLLAALRQARELAGATPGTLETFLAVRGVRTLALRLERAQCNAMTLAERLARHPNVTLTRYPGLASHPTHAAARRQLKGFGTIISFDVRGGASAADAVCAGLQLIQHATSLGAVESTIERRASIPGQEHLPPALLRLSVGIEAVEDLWTDLDRALRNVAG
;
A
#
# COMPACT_ATOMS: atom_id res chain seq x y z
N MET A 1 -27.21 -8.08 -16.72
CA MET A 1 -25.99 -8.18 -17.54
C MET A 1 -24.79 -8.17 -16.62
N THR A 2 -24.08 -9.25 -16.53
CA THR A 2 -22.94 -9.45 -15.62
C THR A 2 -21.78 -8.56 -16.04
N SER A 3 -20.89 -8.19 -15.09
CA SER A 3 -19.73 -7.30 -15.22
C SER A 3 -18.69 -7.66 -16.32
N ARG A 4 -19.00 -8.59 -17.19
CA ARG A 4 -18.14 -9.08 -18.28
C ARG A 4 -18.10 -8.18 -19.53
N ASP A 5 -18.98 -7.18 -19.66
CA ASP A 5 -19.17 -6.49 -20.95
C ASP A 5 -18.40 -5.18 -21.15
N ARG A 6 -17.59 -4.73 -20.17
CA ARG A 6 -16.83 -3.49 -20.36
C ARG A 6 -15.49 -3.68 -21.08
N THR A 7 -14.80 -4.78 -20.86
CA THR A 7 -13.47 -4.99 -21.47
C THR A 7 -13.28 -6.32 -22.17
N GLY A 8 -14.10 -7.34 -21.91
CA GLY A 8 -14.01 -8.66 -22.55
C GLY A 8 -12.67 -9.40 -22.43
N HIS A 9 -11.64 -8.78 -21.87
CA HIS A 9 -10.29 -9.33 -21.80
C HIS A 9 -9.75 -9.35 -20.36
N ASN A 10 -9.30 -10.52 -19.92
CA ASN A 10 -8.49 -10.64 -18.69
C ASN A 10 -7.08 -10.10 -18.96
N ALA A 11 -6.34 -9.80 -17.87
CA ALA A 11 -4.93 -9.41 -17.98
C ALA A 11 -4.07 -10.39 -18.80
N SER A 12 -4.43 -11.68 -18.81
CA SER A 12 -3.79 -12.74 -19.60
C SER A 12 -4.00 -12.61 -21.11
N ASP A 13 -5.04 -11.92 -21.55
CA ASP A 13 -5.44 -11.89 -22.97
C ASP A 13 -4.68 -10.81 -23.76
N LEU A 14 -4.08 -9.83 -23.08
CA LEU A 14 -3.35 -8.70 -23.66
C LEU A 14 -1.83 -8.78 -23.50
N GLY A 15 -1.29 -9.92 -23.10
CA GLY A 15 0.14 -10.12 -22.90
C GLY A 15 0.61 -9.72 -21.50
N SER A 16 1.49 -8.73 -21.36
CA SER A 16 2.03 -8.31 -20.07
C SER A 16 1.05 -7.44 -19.27
N VAL A 17 1.20 -7.41 -17.94
CA VAL A 17 0.39 -6.57 -17.05
C VAL A 17 0.55 -5.08 -17.37
N GLU A 18 1.73 -4.66 -17.83
CA GLU A 18 2.03 -3.29 -18.23
C GLU A 18 1.16 -2.87 -19.42
N SER A 19 1.06 -3.72 -20.45
CA SER A 19 0.22 -3.49 -21.62
C SER A 19 -1.27 -3.48 -21.26
N TRP A 20 -1.69 -4.39 -20.38
CA TRP A 20 -3.07 -4.43 -19.90
C TRP A 20 -3.43 -3.17 -19.11
N LEU A 21 -2.56 -2.67 -18.22
CA LEU A 21 -2.79 -1.47 -17.42
C LEU A 21 -3.12 -0.23 -18.23
N VAL A 22 -2.48 -0.06 -19.39
CA VAL A 22 -2.71 1.11 -20.26
C VAL A 22 -4.17 1.20 -20.69
N SER A 23 -4.87 0.08 -20.82
CA SER A 23 -6.23 0.02 -21.37
C SER A 23 -7.30 -0.53 -20.42
N ALA A 24 -6.93 -1.08 -19.26
CA ALA A 24 -7.85 -1.70 -18.31
C ALA A 24 -8.98 -0.74 -17.85
N GLY A 25 -10.19 -1.25 -17.62
CA GLY A 25 -11.34 -0.46 -17.18
C GLY A 25 -11.89 0.54 -18.21
N ARG A 26 -11.46 0.45 -19.49
CA ARG A 26 -11.95 1.31 -20.56
C ARG A 26 -13.06 0.63 -21.34
N ASP A 27 -14.11 1.37 -21.66
CA ASP A 27 -15.13 0.92 -22.61
C ASP A 27 -14.57 1.08 -24.05
N ARG A 28 -14.64 0.02 -24.85
CA ARG A 28 -14.10 -0.02 -26.20
C ARG A 28 -15.16 0.11 -27.31
N ARG A 29 -16.40 0.39 -26.94
CA ARG A 29 -17.47 0.56 -27.93
C ARG A 29 -17.23 1.81 -28.79
N PRO A 30 -17.47 1.76 -30.10
CA PRO A 30 -17.31 2.90 -30.99
C PRO A 30 -18.09 4.12 -30.52
N GLY A 31 -17.50 5.31 -30.61
CA GLY A 31 -18.13 6.57 -30.25
C GLY A 31 -17.99 6.94 -28.76
N LEU A 32 -17.49 6.05 -27.90
CA LEU A 32 -17.25 6.37 -26.48
C LEU A 32 -15.86 7.03 -26.27
N PRO A 33 -15.71 7.83 -25.20
CA PRO A 33 -14.42 8.40 -24.85
C PRO A 33 -13.39 7.30 -24.60
N LEU A 34 -12.14 7.51 -25.05
CA LEU A 34 -11.05 6.58 -24.79
C LEU A 34 -10.69 6.49 -23.28
N ASN A 35 -10.88 7.58 -22.52
CA ASN A 35 -10.71 7.55 -21.08
C ASN A 35 -12.07 7.42 -20.39
N VAL A 36 -12.07 6.86 -19.16
CA VAL A 36 -13.27 6.78 -18.33
C VAL A 36 -13.66 8.20 -17.89
N PRO A 37 -14.85 8.72 -18.24
CA PRO A 37 -15.27 10.03 -17.80
C PRO A 37 -15.49 10.07 -16.28
N PRO A 38 -15.19 11.17 -15.59
CA PRO A 38 -15.62 11.35 -14.21
C PRO A 38 -17.14 11.46 -14.16
N CYS A 39 -17.78 10.76 -13.22
CA CYS A 39 -19.22 10.74 -13.04
C CYS A 39 -19.60 11.33 -11.66
N PRO A 40 -19.73 12.65 -11.52
CA PRO A 40 -20.11 13.32 -10.27
C PRO A 40 -21.63 13.27 -10.07
N ALA A 41 -22.16 12.10 -9.79
CA ALA A 41 -23.60 11.90 -9.55
C ALA A 41 -23.83 11.38 -8.14
N SER A 42 -24.80 11.94 -7.41
CA SER A 42 -25.30 11.40 -6.15
C SER A 42 -26.46 10.42 -6.38
N ASN A 43 -27.25 10.66 -7.43
CA ASN A 43 -28.45 9.89 -7.77
C ASN A 43 -28.58 9.72 -9.28
N PHE A 44 -29.39 8.75 -9.67
CA PHE A 44 -29.63 8.40 -11.07
C PHE A 44 -31.14 8.38 -11.35
N VAL A 45 -31.52 8.56 -12.63
CA VAL A 45 -32.91 8.36 -13.07
C VAL A 45 -33.29 6.89 -12.85
N LEU A 46 -34.41 6.67 -12.18
CA LEU A 46 -34.88 5.33 -11.85
C LEU A 46 -35.29 4.54 -13.11
N GLY A 47 -35.19 3.21 -13.00
CA GLY A 47 -35.56 2.28 -14.08
C GLY A 47 -34.42 1.35 -14.51
N GLU A 48 -33.19 1.61 -14.03
CA GLU A 48 -32.01 0.78 -14.25
C GLU A 48 -31.35 0.37 -12.93
N ARG A 49 -30.15 -0.22 -12.98
CA ARG A 49 -29.43 -0.78 -11.82
C ARG A 49 -29.10 0.24 -10.72
N ARG A 50 -28.87 1.51 -11.07
CA ARG A 50 -28.44 2.53 -10.12
C ARG A 50 -29.59 3.45 -9.76
N ALA A 51 -29.73 3.73 -8.46
CA ALA A 51 -30.60 4.76 -7.91
C ALA A 51 -29.78 5.81 -7.15
N TYR A 52 -28.89 5.39 -6.26
CA TYR A 52 -28.12 6.26 -5.39
C TYR A 52 -26.64 5.81 -5.30
N SER A 53 -25.70 6.74 -5.50
CA SER A 53 -24.28 6.39 -5.67
C SER A 53 -23.66 5.70 -4.45
N ARG A 54 -24.04 6.09 -3.22
CA ARG A 54 -23.51 5.48 -2.01
C ARG A 54 -23.79 3.96 -1.98
N ASP A 55 -24.94 3.55 -2.43
CA ASP A 55 -25.42 2.18 -2.39
C ASP A 55 -24.98 1.42 -3.65
N ASP A 56 -25.21 2.00 -4.83
CA ASP A 56 -25.06 1.33 -6.12
C ASP A 56 -23.73 1.62 -6.84
N GLY A 57 -22.90 2.54 -6.29
CA GLY A 57 -21.66 2.98 -6.89
C GLY A 57 -21.84 3.90 -8.09
N THR A 58 -20.70 4.25 -8.71
CA THR A 58 -20.64 5.09 -9.91
C THR A 58 -19.77 4.43 -10.97
N PRO A 59 -19.89 4.80 -12.27
CA PRO A 59 -18.97 4.34 -13.30
C PRO A 59 -17.50 4.62 -13.00
N SER A 60 -17.20 5.72 -12.29
CA SER A 60 -15.83 6.08 -11.89
C SER A 60 -15.27 5.10 -10.86
N TRP A 61 -16.06 4.74 -9.83
CA TRP A 61 -15.63 3.77 -8.81
C TRP A 61 -15.41 2.39 -9.41
N GLU A 62 -16.35 1.94 -10.24
CA GLU A 62 -16.28 0.64 -10.91
C GLU A 62 -15.03 0.50 -11.79
N ALA A 63 -14.63 1.57 -12.48
CA ALA A 63 -13.42 1.55 -13.29
C ALA A 63 -12.15 1.35 -12.43
N LEU A 64 -12.05 2.02 -11.28
CA LEU A 64 -10.94 1.80 -10.34
C LEU A 64 -10.98 0.39 -9.76
N GLU A 65 -12.16 -0.05 -9.31
CA GLU A 65 -12.38 -1.39 -8.74
C GLU A 65 -12.02 -2.48 -9.75
N GLU A 66 -12.41 -2.33 -11.01
CA GLU A 66 -12.07 -3.27 -12.10
C GLU A 66 -10.57 -3.37 -12.32
N ILE A 67 -9.88 -2.22 -12.42
CA ILE A 67 -8.43 -2.20 -12.62
C ILE A 67 -7.70 -2.88 -11.47
N VAL A 68 -8.01 -2.52 -10.21
CA VAL A 68 -7.34 -3.09 -9.05
C VAL A 68 -7.70 -4.56 -8.87
N SER A 69 -8.94 -4.96 -9.19
CA SER A 69 -9.36 -6.37 -9.23
C SER A 69 -8.48 -7.21 -10.16
N GLY A 70 -8.21 -6.71 -11.36
CA GLY A 70 -7.35 -7.39 -12.32
C GLY A 70 -5.88 -7.45 -11.88
N LEU A 71 -5.39 -6.41 -11.21
CA LEU A 71 -4.04 -6.38 -10.66
C LEU A 71 -3.85 -7.37 -9.51
N GLU A 72 -4.74 -7.37 -8.51
CA GLU A 72 -4.64 -8.21 -7.31
C GLU A 72 -5.17 -9.63 -7.52
N GLY A 73 -6.06 -9.85 -8.50
CA GLY A 73 -6.63 -11.17 -8.81
C GLY A 73 -7.82 -11.55 -7.94
N GLY A 74 -8.69 -10.60 -7.66
CA GLY A 74 -9.93 -10.78 -6.90
C GLY A 74 -11.03 -9.82 -7.33
N SER A 75 -11.92 -9.46 -6.40
CA SER A 75 -12.94 -8.43 -6.57
C SER A 75 -12.71 -7.29 -5.58
N SER A 76 -12.75 -6.06 -6.04
CA SER A 76 -12.36 -4.89 -5.27
C SER A 76 -13.54 -4.05 -4.82
N VAL A 77 -13.32 -3.34 -3.70
CA VAL A 77 -14.18 -2.26 -3.18
C VAL A 77 -13.30 -1.04 -2.95
N SER A 78 -13.65 0.09 -3.52
CA SER A 78 -12.97 1.37 -3.34
C SER A 78 -13.54 2.15 -2.15
N PHE A 79 -12.68 2.88 -1.44
CA PHE A 79 -12.98 3.64 -0.23
C PHE A 79 -12.40 5.06 -0.31
N ALA A 80 -12.92 5.97 0.51
CA ALA A 80 -12.43 7.34 0.62
C ALA A 80 -10.94 7.45 1.03
N SER A 81 -10.39 6.43 1.67
CA SER A 81 -8.97 6.35 2.05
C SER A 81 -8.58 4.90 2.32
N GLY A 82 -7.27 4.62 2.37
CA GLY A 82 -6.77 3.31 2.81
C GLY A 82 -7.28 2.94 4.20
N MET A 83 -7.28 3.90 5.13
CA MET A 83 -7.79 3.68 6.49
C MET A 83 -9.28 3.38 6.54
N ALA A 84 -10.09 3.94 5.65
CA ALA A 84 -11.51 3.60 5.56
C ALA A 84 -11.71 2.13 5.14
N GLY A 85 -10.89 1.64 4.21
CA GLY A 85 -10.87 0.23 3.82
C GLY A 85 -10.42 -0.69 4.96
N ILE A 86 -9.37 -0.31 5.69
CA ILE A 86 -8.89 -1.06 6.86
C ILE A 86 -9.96 -1.09 7.96
N ALA A 87 -10.59 0.05 8.25
CA ALA A 87 -11.66 0.14 9.25
C ALA A 87 -12.84 -0.80 8.89
N ALA A 88 -13.21 -0.89 7.60
CA ALA A 88 -14.24 -1.80 7.12
C ALA A 88 -13.88 -3.27 7.35
N ILE A 89 -12.59 -3.65 7.28
CA ILE A 89 -12.12 -5.01 7.60
C ILE A 89 -12.22 -5.28 9.11
N PHE A 90 -11.75 -4.34 9.94
CA PHE A 90 -11.86 -4.47 11.41
C PHE A 90 -13.31 -4.49 11.88
N ASP A 91 -14.23 -3.89 11.14
CA ASP A 91 -15.65 -3.91 11.46
C ASP A 91 -16.32 -5.28 11.24
N GLN A 92 -15.68 -6.18 10.47
CA GLN A 92 -16.13 -7.57 10.35
C GLN A 92 -15.89 -8.41 11.61
N LEU A 93 -15.12 -7.91 12.57
CA LEU A 93 -14.76 -8.63 13.78
C LEU A 93 -15.87 -8.56 14.83
N HIS A 94 -16.19 -9.70 15.43
CA HIS A 94 -17.09 -9.79 16.58
C HIS A 94 -16.40 -9.31 17.85
N THR A 95 -17.20 -8.99 18.87
CA THR A 95 -16.68 -8.74 20.22
C THR A 95 -16.02 -10.01 20.76
N GLY A 96 -14.83 -9.87 21.36
CA GLY A 96 -14.03 -10.97 21.85
C GLY A 96 -13.06 -11.56 20.83
N SER A 97 -13.03 -11.06 19.58
CA SER A 97 -12.09 -11.51 18.56
C SER A 97 -10.62 -11.31 18.96
N VAL A 98 -9.76 -12.15 18.42
CA VAL A 98 -8.30 -12.07 18.57
C VAL A 98 -7.71 -11.50 17.27
N VAL A 99 -6.89 -10.45 17.40
CA VAL A 99 -6.20 -9.79 16.29
C VAL A 99 -4.70 -10.01 16.42
N ALA A 100 -4.08 -10.62 15.41
CA ALA A 100 -2.64 -10.63 15.22
C ALA A 100 -2.25 -9.49 14.28
N LEU A 101 -1.36 -8.59 14.74
CA LEU A 101 -0.97 -7.38 14.03
C LEU A 101 0.55 -7.24 13.98
N SER A 102 1.11 -6.88 12.83
CA SER A 102 2.54 -6.55 12.72
C SER A 102 2.97 -5.52 13.77
N ASP A 103 4.09 -5.74 14.41
CA ASP A 103 4.70 -4.80 15.35
C ASP A 103 5.19 -3.53 14.64
N ASP A 104 5.67 -3.66 13.42
CA ASP A 104 6.05 -2.59 12.51
C ASP A 104 5.00 -2.47 11.39
N CYS A 105 4.01 -1.61 11.59
CA CYS A 105 2.94 -1.33 10.64
C CYS A 105 2.55 0.15 10.69
N TYR A 106 1.77 0.58 9.72
CA TYR A 106 1.25 1.95 9.69
C TYR A 106 0.56 2.31 11.02
N GLN A 107 0.99 3.41 11.64
CA GLN A 107 0.58 3.78 13.02
C GLN A 107 -0.92 3.89 13.21
N ALA A 108 -1.68 4.30 12.18
CA ALA A 108 -3.13 4.43 12.31
C ALA A 108 -3.83 3.05 12.40
N VAL A 109 -3.26 1.99 11.82
CA VAL A 109 -3.75 0.61 11.99
C VAL A 109 -3.55 0.15 13.43
N ALA A 110 -2.36 0.41 13.99
CA ALA A 110 -2.10 0.19 15.40
C ALA A 110 -3.07 0.99 16.30
N GLY A 111 -3.43 2.21 15.86
CA GLY A 111 -4.42 3.05 16.53
C GLY A 111 -5.83 2.44 16.57
N ILE A 112 -6.33 1.92 15.44
CA ILE A 112 -7.63 1.20 15.40
C ILE A 112 -7.58 -0.02 16.32
N ALA A 113 -6.52 -0.82 16.23
CA ALA A 113 -6.36 -2.03 17.04
C ALA A 113 -6.38 -1.69 18.55
N LYS A 114 -5.61 -0.69 18.98
CA LYS A 114 -5.56 -0.20 20.37
C LYS A 114 -6.92 0.34 20.83
N ALA A 115 -7.61 1.13 20.00
CA ALA A 115 -8.91 1.70 20.34
C ALA A 115 -9.98 0.62 20.52
N GLY A 116 -9.98 -0.43 19.70
CA GLY A 116 -10.89 -1.54 19.87
C GLY A 116 -10.58 -2.39 21.11
N GLN A 117 -9.29 -2.64 21.38
CA GLN A 117 -8.87 -3.33 22.61
C GLN A 117 -9.27 -2.55 23.87
N SER A 118 -9.07 -1.24 23.91
CA SER A 118 -9.44 -0.41 25.07
C SER A 118 -10.95 -0.36 25.33
N ARG A 119 -11.76 -0.63 24.29
CA ARG A 119 -13.23 -0.73 24.37
C ARG A 119 -13.71 -2.17 24.61
N GLY A 120 -12.80 -3.14 24.84
CA GLY A 120 -13.14 -4.54 25.04
C GLY A 120 -13.70 -5.27 23.79
N ARG A 121 -13.51 -4.71 22.60
CA ARG A 121 -13.99 -5.34 21.36
C ARG A 121 -13.16 -6.56 20.98
N TRP A 122 -11.82 -6.49 21.12
CA TRP A 122 -10.89 -7.57 20.77
C TRP A 122 -9.62 -7.55 21.60
N THR A 123 -8.84 -8.64 21.52
CA THR A 123 -7.50 -8.75 22.07
C THR A 123 -6.48 -8.63 20.95
N VAL A 124 -5.43 -7.82 21.15
CA VAL A 124 -4.40 -7.58 20.13
C VAL A 124 -3.08 -8.24 20.53
N HIS A 125 -2.53 -9.06 19.64
CA HIS A 125 -1.19 -9.62 19.73
C HIS A 125 -0.30 -8.94 18.68
N ARG A 126 0.79 -8.31 19.14
CA ARG A 126 1.80 -7.74 18.25
C ARG A 126 2.80 -8.84 17.91
N VAL A 127 3.10 -8.99 16.62
CA VAL A 127 4.00 -10.04 16.11
C VAL A 127 5.07 -9.38 15.26
N ALA A 128 6.34 -9.71 15.52
CA ALA A 128 7.45 -9.22 14.71
C ALA A 128 7.29 -9.69 13.27
N VAL A 129 7.46 -8.78 12.31
CA VAL A 129 7.20 -9.06 10.88
C VAL A 129 7.98 -10.26 10.38
N ALA A 130 9.24 -10.44 10.84
CA ALA A 130 10.11 -11.54 10.43
C ALA A 130 9.89 -12.85 11.22
N ASP A 131 9.06 -12.85 12.26
CA ASP A 131 8.81 -14.05 13.09
C ASP A 131 7.75 -14.95 12.45
N THR A 132 8.16 -15.65 11.40
CA THR A 132 7.27 -16.56 10.64
C THR A 132 6.64 -17.63 11.53
N ALA A 133 7.39 -18.17 12.51
CA ALA A 133 6.88 -19.20 13.41
C ALA A 133 5.72 -18.67 14.26
N ARG A 134 5.87 -17.48 14.82
CA ARG A 134 4.81 -16.83 15.60
C ARG A 134 3.60 -16.46 14.75
N TRP A 135 3.80 -16.03 13.50
CA TRP A 135 2.68 -15.79 12.58
C TRP A 135 1.90 -17.08 12.28
N ILE A 136 2.59 -18.20 12.04
CA ILE A 136 1.95 -19.50 11.82
C ILE A 136 1.13 -19.92 13.05
N GLU A 137 1.68 -19.77 14.26
CA GLU A 137 0.96 -20.04 15.49
C GLU A 137 -0.31 -19.15 15.59
N MET A 138 -0.19 -17.87 15.30
CA MET A 138 -1.32 -16.94 15.33
C MET A 138 -2.38 -17.25 14.28
N CYS A 139 -2.05 -17.85 13.15
CA CYS A 139 -3.02 -18.33 12.18
C CYS A 139 -4.01 -19.34 12.78
N GLY A 140 -3.57 -20.15 13.74
CA GLY A 140 -4.44 -21.12 14.42
C GLY A 140 -5.41 -20.52 15.45
N VAL A 141 -5.18 -19.30 15.93
CA VAL A 141 -5.92 -18.72 17.06
C VAL A 141 -6.58 -17.37 16.76
N ALA A 142 -6.01 -16.55 15.88
CA ALA A 142 -6.52 -15.22 15.58
C ALA A 142 -7.74 -15.26 14.63
N ASP A 143 -8.65 -14.30 14.81
CA ASP A 143 -9.77 -14.03 13.93
C ASP A 143 -9.39 -13.09 12.79
N LEU A 144 -8.43 -12.18 13.04
CA LEU A 144 -7.79 -11.35 12.03
C LEU A 144 -6.27 -11.47 12.15
N ILE A 145 -5.62 -11.86 11.08
CA ILE A 145 -4.19 -11.82 10.88
C ILE A 145 -3.92 -10.67 9.91
N TRP A 146 -3.30 -9.59 10.39
CA TRP A 146 -3.04 -8.40 9.59
C TRP A 146 -1.55 -8.14 9.46
N LEU A 147 -1.03 -8.30 8.25
CA LEU A 147 0.36 -8.06 7.92
C LEU A 147 0.52 -6.79 7.08
N GLU A 148 1.66 -6.14 7.21
CA GLU A 148 2.18 -5.14 6.27
C GLU A 148 3.56 -5.62 5.80
N SER A 149 3.71 -5.90 4.50
CA SER A 149 4.93 -6.46 3.94
C SER A 149 5.20 -5.93 2.53
N PRO A 150 6.35 -5.22 2.33
CA PRO A 150 7.31 -4.76 3.32
C PRO A 150 6.71 -3.84 4.39
N SER A 151 7.24 -3.88 5.62
CA SER A 151 6.74 -3.10 6.76
C SER A 151 7.12 -1.63 6.68
N ASN A 152 6.44 -0.78 7.47
CA ASN A 152 6.64 0.66 7.49
C ASN A 152 6.97 1.17 8.91
N PRO A 153 8.19 1.69 9.14
CA PRO A 153 9.16 2.09 8.14
C PRO A 153 10.40 1.20 8.02
N LEU A 154 10.48 0.07 8.72
CA LEU A 154 11.71 -0.72 8.81
C LEU A 154 11.96 -1.61 7.59
N LEU A 155 10.98 -1.74 6.69
CA LEU A 155 11.05 -2.47 5.42
C LEU A 155 11.31 -3.97 5.57
N THR A 156 10.95 -4.53 6.70
CA THR A 156 11.02 -5.97 6.94
C THR A 156 10.02 -6.70 6.04
N VAL A 157 10.45 -7.77 5.39
CA VAL A 157 9.60 -8.58 4.50
C VAL A 157 9.20 -9.86 5.23
N ALA A 158 7.89 -10.07 5.40
CA ALA A 158 7.33 -11.28 5.97
C ALA A 158 7.44 -12.46 4.99
N ASP A 159 7.56 -13.68 5.49
CA ASP A 159 7.45 -14.89 4.67
C ASP A 159 5.97 -15.21 4.38
N LEU A 160 5.39 -14.46 3.42
CA LEU A 160 3.98 -14.62 3.08
C LEU A 160 3.66 -16.00 2.50
N ASP A 161 4.59 -16.65 1.79
CA ASP A 161 4.39 -18.00 1.27
C ASP A 161 4.08 -18.99 2.42
N ALA A 162 4.91 -18.96 3.46
CA ALA A 162 4.75 -19.84 4.61
C ALA A 162 3.51 -19.47 5.46
N ILE A 163 3.29 -18.18 5.68
CA ILE A 163 2.19 -17.70 6.52
C ILE A 163 0.83 -17.96 5.84
N CYS A 164 0.71 -17.67 4.54
CA CYS A 164 -0.54 -17.91 3.81
C CYS A 164 -0.87 -19.38 3.63
N ALA A 165 0.13 -20.25 3.58
CA ALA A 165 -0.04 -21.70 3.50
C ALA A 165 -0.40 -22.35 4.85
N ALA A 166 -0.21 -21.65 5.97
CA ALA A 166 -0.47 -22.20 7.29
C ALA A 166 -1.98 -22.48 7.52
N PRO A 167 -2.31 -23.59 8.23
CA PRO A 167 -3.68 -23.84 8.65
C PRO A 167 -4.22 -22.68 9.51
N ARG A 168 -5.43 -22.24 9.22
CA ARG A 168 -6.06 -21.12 9.92
C ARG A 168 -7.27 -21.56 10.74
N LYS A 169 -7.53 -20.82 11.81
CA LYS A 169 -8.80 -20.88 12.55
C LYS A 169 -9.96 -20.70 11.55
N ARG A 170 -11.01 -21.50 11.70
CA ARG A 170 -12.20 -21.40 10.84
C ARG A 170 -12.81 -19.99 10.92
N GLY A 171 -13.00 -19.36 9.78
CA GLY A 171 -13.56 -18.00 9.68
C GLY A 171 -12.55 -16.88 9.92
N ALA A 172 -11.27 -17.21 10.17
CA ALA A 172 -10.20 -16.21 10.27
C ALA A 172 -9.98 -15.50 8.94
N ILE A 173 -9.70 -14.20 9.02
CA ILE A 173 -9.34 -13.35 7.88
C ILE A 173 -7.82 -13.11 7.90
N LEU A 174 -7.11 -13.47 6.84
CA LEU A 174 -5.72 -13.09 6.63
C LEU A 174 -5.66 -11.94 5.62
N GLY A 175 -5.31 -10.75 6.11
CA GLY A 175 -5.18 -9.53 5.31
C GLY A 175 -3.74 -9.06 5.22
N VAL A 176 -3.38 -8.55 4.04
CA VAL A 176 -2.07 -7.95 3.79
C VAL A 176 -2.25 -6.53 3.27
N ASP A 177 -1.68 -5.57 3.98
CA ASP A 177 -1.43 -4.24 3.40
C ASP A 177 -0.30 -4.36 2.39
N ASN A 178 -0.66 -4.29 1.12
CA ASN A 178 0.23 -4.49 -0.02
C ASN A 178 0.68 -3.15 -0.63
N THR A 179 0.48 -2.05 0.10
CA THR A 179 0.73 -0.69 -0.43
C THR A 179 2.18 -0.50 -0.85
N PHE A 180 3.18 -0.92 -0.04
CA PHE A 180 4.60 -0.71 -0.34
C PHE A 180 5.10 -1.57 -1.50
N ALA A 181 4.65 -2.82 -1.56
CA ALA A 181 5.03 -3.71 -2.67
C ALA A 181 4.34 -3.32 -3.98
N THR A 182 3.12 -2.84 -3.94
CA THR A 182 2.19 -2.70 -5.06
C THR A 182 1.79 -4.05 -5.67
N PRO A 183 0.68 -4.12 -6.42
CA PRO A 183 0.27 -5.37 -7.07
C PRO A 183 1.22 -5.84 -8.18
N LEU A 184 2.15 -4.98 -8.62
CA LEU A 184 3.13 -5.34 -9.64
C LEU A 184 4.28 -6.17 -9.06
N ASN A 185 4.67 -5.91 -7.80
CA ASN A 185 5.74 -6.64 -7.13
C ASN A 185 5.24 -7.82 -6.29
N GLN A 186 4.04 -7.74 -5.73
CA GLN A 186 3.49 -8.75 -4.83
C GLN A 186 1.97 -8.88 -5.00
N ARG A 187 1.46 -10.09 -4.98
CA ARG A 187 0.02 -10.37 -5.11
C ARG A 187 -0.43 -11.31 -3.99
N PRO A 188 -0.75 -10.79 -2.80
CA PRO A 188 -1.07 -11.60 -1.62
C PRO A 188 -2.19 -12.61 -1.83
N LEU A 189 -3.23 -12.26 -2.60
CA LEU A 189 -4.32 -13.17 -2.89
C LEU A 189 -3.86 -14.42 -3.65
N THR A 190 -2.81 -14.32 -4.47
CA THR A 190 -2.28 -15.49 -5.19
C THR A 190 -1.48 -16.42 -4.28
N LEU A 191 -1.02 -15.92 -3.14
CA LEU A 191 -0.32 -16.69 -2.11
C LEU A 191 -1.28 -17.35 -1.10
N GLY A 192 -2.57 -16.97 -1.12
CA GLY A 192 -3.58 -17.54 -0.23
C GLY A 192 -4.08 -16.59 0.86
N ALA A 193 -3.73 -15.31 0.82
CA ALA A 193 -4.39 -14.29 1.64
C ALA A 193 -5.86 -14.11 1.24
N ASP A 194 -6.71 -13.71 2.17
CA ASP A 194 -8.13 -13.42 1.93
C ASP A 194 -8.34 -11.99 1.46
N VAL A 195 -7.47 -11.08 1.90
CA VAL A 195 -7.55 -9.64 1.65
C VAL A 195 -6.21 -9.11 1.18
N ALA A 196 -6.22 -8.36 0.08
CA ALA A 196 -5.14 -7.46 -0.33
C ALA A 196 -5.66 -6.02 -0.24
N MET A 197 -4.96 -5.18 0.52
CA MET A 197 -5.30 -3.77 0.71
C MET A 197 -4.28 -2.89 0.01
N GLN A 198 -4.76 -1.82 -0.63
CA GLN A 198 -3.95 -0.79 -1.25
C GLN A 198 -4.40 0.59 -0.77
N SER A 199 -3.50 1.37 -0.20
CA SER A 199 -3.70 2.81 -0.14
C SER A 199 -3.45 3.39 -1.53
N ALA A 200 -4.52 3.58 -2.30
CA ALA A 200 -4.42 4.13 -3.65
C ALA A 200 -3.89 5.58 -3.67
N THR A 201 -3.91 6.26 -2.52
CA THR A 201 -3.23 7.53 -2.22
C THR A 201 -1.75 7.51 -2.61
N LYS A 202 -1.11 6.33 -2.56
CA LYS A 202 0.33 6.16 -2.74
C LYS A 202 0.64 5.87 -4.21
N PHE A 203 1.25 4.75 -4.50
CA PHE A 203 1.73 4.38 -5.84
C PHE A 203 0.66 4.36 -6.94
N ILE A 204 -0.58 3.96 -6.61
CA ILE A 204 -1.67 3.91 -7.60
C ILE A 204 -1.99 5.32 -8.11
N GLY A 205 -2.22 6.28 -7.24
CA GLY A 205 -2.35 7.70 -7.59
C GLY A 205 -1.03 8.26 -8.11
N GLY A 206 -0.01 8.23 -7.27
CA GLY A 206 1.39 8.51 -7.61
C GLY A 206 1.74 9.96 -7.92
N HIS A 207 0.89 10.93 -7.56
CA HIS A 207 1.08 12.35 -7.88
C HIS A 207 0.75 13.28 -6.70
N SER A 208 0.68 12.77 -5.48
CA SER A 208 0.42 13.52 -4.24
C SER A 208 -0.87 14.35 -4.25
N ASP A 209 -1.87 13.97 -5.03
CA ASP A 209 -3.04 14.78 -5.38
C ASP A 209 -4.39 14.14 -4.99
N LEU A 210 -4.38 12.96 -4.34
CA LEU A 210 -5.61 12.26 -3.94
C LEU A 210 -5.47 11.47 -2.64
N LEU A 211 -6.62 11.21 -2.01
CA LEU A 211 -6.79 10.20 -0.97
C LEU A 211 -7.76 9.13 -1.48
N SER A 212 -7.37 7.86 -1.44
CA SER A 212 -8.23 6.74 -1.80
C SER A 212 -7.68 5.43 -1.23
N GLY A 213 -8.55 4.45 -1.05
CA GLY A 213 -8.17 3.09 -0.67
C GLY A 213 -8.92 2.06 -1.50
N VAL A 214 -8.33 0.90 -1.68
CA VAL A 214 -8.99 -0.22 -2.37
C VAL A 214 -8.70 -1.50 -1.60
N VAL A 215 -9.74 -2.27 -1.31
CA VAL A 215 -9.65 -3.59 -0.69
C VAL A 215 -10.10 -4.63 -1.71
N THR A 216 -9.27 -5.63 -1.95
CA THR A 216 -9.55 -6.71 -2.89
C THR A 216 -9.64 -8.04 -2.15
N VAL A 217 -10.68 -8.81 -2.46
CA VAL A 217 -10.96 -10.11 -1.83
C VAL A 217 -11.40 -11.13 -2.90
N ARG A 218 -11.35 -12.42 -2.55
CA ARG A 218 -11.89 -13.49 -3.41
C ARG A 218 -13.24 -14.00 -2.94
N ASP A 219 -13.49 -13.94 -1.64
CA ASP A 219 -14.75 -14.40 -1.05
C ASP A 219 -15.89 -13.43 -1.35
N ALA A 220 -16.98 -13.93 -1.90
CA ALA A 220 -18.12 -13.12 -2.31
C ALA A 220 -18.92 -12.57 -1.11
N ASN A 221 -18.94 -13.29 0.02
CA ASN A 221 -19.63 -12.83 1.22
C ASN A 221 -18.83 -11.68 1.87
N LEU A 222 -17.50 -11.82 1.95
CA LEU A 222 -16.64 -10.75 2.45
C LEU A 222 -16.72 -9.52 1.54
N LEU A 223 -16.77 -9.70 0.21
CA LEU A 223 -16.97 -8.60 -0.73
C LEU A 223 -18.29 -7.85 -0.45
N ALA A 224 -19.39 -8.57 -0.25
CA ALA A 224 -20.68 -7.98 0.06
C ALA A 224 -20.65 -7.25 1.40
N ALA A 225 -20.03 -7.84 2.42
CA ALA A 225 -19.88 -7.22 3.74
C ALA A 225 -19.06 -5.93 3.70
N LEU A 226 -17.97 -5.89 2.92
CA LEU A 226 -17.16 -4.69 2.74
C LEU A 226 -17.91 -3.58 1.98
N ARG A 227 -18.74 -3.92 0.99
CA ARG A 227 -19.61 -2.96 0.31
C ARG A 227 -20.63 -2.38 1.29
N GLN A 228 -21.27 -3.23 2.08
CA GLN A 228 -22.21 -2.79 3.11
C GLN A 228 -21.53 -1.91 4.17
N ALA A 229 -20.32 -2.25 4.62
CA ALA A 229 -19.56 -1.43 5.56
C ALA A 229 -19.24 -0.04 4.96
N ARG A 230 -18.87 0.04 3.67
CA ARG A 230 -18.67 1.32 2.95
C ARG A 230 -19.95 2.14 2.93
N GLU A 231 -21.06 1.53 2.58
CA GLU A 231 -22.38 2.16 2.50
C GLU A 231 -22.82 2.73 3.85
N LEU A 232 -22.82 1.92 4.91
CA LEU A 232 -23.28 2.29 6.24
C LEU A 232 -22.39 3.34 6.91
N ALA A 233 -21.08 3.25 6.73
CA ALA A 233 -20.12 4.23 7.25
C ALA A 233 -20.03 5.50 6.38
N GLY A 234 -20.63 5.51 5.18
CA GLY A 234 -20.47 6.62 4.24
C GLY A 234 -19.04 6.78 3.73
N ALA A 235 -18.21 5.73 3.78
CA ALA A 235 -16.79 5.76 3.44
C ALA A 235 -16.54 5.72 1.92
N THR A 236 -17.35 6.44 1.18
CA THR A 236 -17.39 6.46 -0.30
C THR A 236 -16.26 7.31 -0.88
N PRO A 237 -15.56 6.86 -1.93
CA PRO A 237 -14.53 7.65 -2.58
C PRO A 237 -15.13 8.82 -3.35
N GLY A 238 -14.40 9.93 -3.44
CA GLY A 238 -14.78 11.06 -4.29
C GLY A 238 -14.59 10.74 -5.78
N THR A 239 -15.36 11.42 -6.62
CA THR A 239 -15.31 11.23 -8.07
C THR A 239 -13.96 11.70 -8.66
N LEU A 240 -13.44 12.83 -8.18
CA LEU A 240 -12.17 13.37 -8.65
C LEU A 240 -11.01 12.44 -8.25
N GLU A 241 -10.98 12.02 -7.00
CA GLU A 241 -9.95 11.12 -6.47
C GLU A 241 -9.93 9.78 -7.22
N THR A 242 -11.11 9.23 -7.52
CA THR A 242 -11.22 8.00 -8.31
C THR A 242 -10.75 8.19 -9.75
N PHE A 243 -11.12 9.30 -10.38
CA PHE A 243 -10.68 9.64 -11.73
C PHE A 243 -9.14 9.82 -11.78
N LEU A 244 -8.56 10.52 -10.82
CA LEU A 244 -7.12 10.71 -10.70
C LEU A 244 -6.40 9.37 -10.43
N ALA A 245 -6.96 8.51 -9.58
CA ALA A 245 -6.41 7.16 -9.33
C ALA A 245 -6.42 6.29 -10.61
N VAL A 246 -7.53 6.31 -11.38
CA VAL A 246 -7.61 5.63 -12.69
C VAL A 246 -6.58 6.20 -13.67
N ARG A 247 -6.37 7.52 -13.67
CA ARG A 247 -5.34 8.15 -14.50
C ARG A 247 -3.92 7.78 -14.04
N GLY A 248 -3.66 7.81 -12.74
CA GLY A 248 -2.36 7.50 -12.15
C GLY A 248 -1.92 6.06 -12.39
N VAL A 249 -2.81 5.10 -12.24
CA VAL A 249 -2.49 3.68 -12.40
C VAL A 249 -2.02 3.31 -13.82
N ARG A 250 -2.38 4.10 -14.85
CA ARG A 250 -1.94 3.89 -16.23
C ARG A 250 -0.43 3.93 -16.41
N THR A 251 0.26 4.70 -15.58
CA THR A 251 1.72 4.85 -15.62
C THR A 251 2.40 4.19 -14.42
N LEU A 252 1.68 3.40 -13.64
CA LEU A 252 2.24 2.77 -12.45
C LEU A 252 3.49 1.94 -12.77
N ALA A 253 3.46 1.13 -13.84
CA ALA A 253 4.59 0.28 -14.22
C ALA A 253 5.84 1.11 -14.52
N LEU A 254 5.72 2.14 -15.35
CA LEU A 254 6.83 3.03 -15.71
C LEU A 254 7.41 3.77 -14.51
N ARG A 255 6.53 4.30 -13.65
CA ARG A 255 6.95 5.03 -12.44
C ARG A 255 7.64 4.10 -11.46
N LEU A 256 7.08 2.92 -11.23
CA LEU A 256 7.63 1.95 -10.31
C LEU A 256 8.99 1.44 -10.78
N GLU A 257 9.15 1.07 -12.05
CA GLU A 257 10.40 0.64 -12.64
C GLU A 257 11.50 1.69 -12.45
N ARG A 258 11.22 2.94 -12.86
CA ARG A 258 12.19 4.04 -12.74
C ARG A 258 12.58 4.31 -11.28
N ALA A 259 11.59 4.43 -10.40
CA ALA A 259 11.83 4.71 -8.99
C ALA A 259 12.56 3.55 -8.27
N GLN A 260 12.30 2.29 -8.64
CA GLN A 260 13.03 1.14 -8.09
C GLN A 260 14.50 1.11 -8.53
N CYS A 261 14.79 1.43 -9.81
CA CYS A 261 16.15 1.56 -10.28
C CYS A 261 16.90 2.66 -9.52
N ASN A 262 16.26 3.82 -9.33
CA ASN A 262 16.81 4.90 -8.52
C ASN A 262 17.05 4.45 -7.06
N ALA A 263 16.05 3.79 -6.45
CA ALA A 263 16.13 3.34 -5.06
C ALA A 263 17.28 2.34 -4.84
N MET A 264 17.48 1.40 -5.74
CA MET A 264 18.60 0.45 -5.63
C MET A 264 19.96 1.18 -5.68
N THR A 265 20.14 2.08 -6.65
CA THR A 265 21.37 2.88 -6.77
C THR A 265 21.62 3.72 -5.51
N LEU A 266 20.60 4.41 -5.01
CA LEU A 266 20.74 5.24 -3.80
C LEU A 266 20.99 4.38 -2.56
N ALA A 267 20.32 3.24 -2.41
CA ALA A 267 20.52 2.34 -1.27
C ALA A 267 21.94 1.79 -1.21
N GLU A 268 22.54 1.42 -2.35
CA GLU A 268 23.94 0.98 -2.42
C GLU A 268 24.92 2.09 -2.05
N ARG A 269 24.64 3.31 -2.49
CA ARG A 269 25.49 4.48 -2.16
C ARG A 269 25.36 4.87 -0.69
N LEU A 270 24.14 4.89 -0.15
CA LEU A 270 23.87 5.15 1.27
C LEU A 270 24.54 4.12 2.18
N ALA A 271 24.51 2.82 1.80
CA ALA A 271 25.16 1.77 2.58
C ALA A 271 26.67 1.91 2.72
N ARG A 272 27.29 2.71 1.85
CA ARG A 272 28.75 2.98 1.86
C ARG A 272 29.08 4.41 2.37
N HIS A 273 28.06 5.23 2.65
CA HIS A 273 28.27 6.61 3.02
C HIS A 273 28.77 6.74 4.48
N PRO A 274 29.86 7.51 4.79
CA PRO A 274 30.47 7.55 6.13
C PRO A 274 29.53 8.07 7.22
N ASN A 275 28.57 8.92 6.87
CA ASN A 275 27.59 9.51 7.80
C ASN A 275 26.25 8.73 7.88
N VAL A 276 26.19 7.55 7.27
CA VAL A 276 25.08 6.60 7.40
C VAL A 276 25.55 5.39 8.20
N THR A 277 24.85 5.05 9.26
CA THR A 277 25.21 3.93 10.15
C THR A 277 24.53 2.63 9.79
N LEU A 278 23.34 2.71 9.19
CA LEU A 278 22.56 1.55 8.74
C LEU A 278 21.66 1.96 7.59
N THR A 279 21.64 1.15 6.54
CA THR A 279 20.68 1.31 5.42
C THR A 279 19.79 0.09 5.36
N ARG A 280 18.47 0.31 5.38
CA ARG A 280 17.43 -0.72 5.24
C ARG A 280 16.80 -0.59 3.85
N TYR A 281 17.01 -1.58 3.04
CA TYR A 281 16.38 -1.73 1.72
C TYR A 281 16.34 -3.20 1.35
N PRO A 282 15.18 -3.80 1.06
CA PRO A 282 15.07 -5.24 0.83
C PRO A 282 15.93 -5.78 -0.32
N GLY A 283 16.33 -4.93 -1.25
CA GLY A 283 17.23 -5.24 -2.36
C GLY A 283 18.70 -5.42 -1.99
N LEU A 284 19.15 -4.89 -0.85
CA LEU A 284 20.53 -5.06 -0.38
C LEU A 284 20.74 -6.45 0.21
N ALA A 285 21.82 -7.13 -0.16
CA ALA A 285 22.17 -8.45 0.40
C ALA A 285 22.41 -8.43 1.93
N SER A 286 22.74 -7.27 2.49
CA SER A 286 22.88 -7.04 3.93
C SER A 286 21.54 -6.90 4.67
N HIS A 287 20.42 -6.77 3.95
CA HIS A 287 19.12 -6.63 4.60
C HIS A 287 18.68 -7.95 5.25
N PRO A 288 18.22 -7.95 6.52
CA PRO A 288 17.93 -9.20 7.26
C PRO A 288 16.93 -10.12 6.56
N THR A 289 15.95 -9.58 5.85
CA THR A 289 14.93 -10.36 5.13
C THR A 289 15.13 -10.36 3.61
N HIS A 290 16.37 -10.10 3.12
CA HIS A 290 16.69 -10.11 1.69
C HIS A 290 16.33 -11.44 1.00
N ALA A 291 16.59 -12.56 1.66
CA ALA A 291 16.27 -13.87 1.11
C ALA A 291 14.76 -14.07 0.87
N ALA A 292 13.91 -13.63 1.80
CA ALA A 292 12.46 -13.63 1.64
C ALA A 292 12.03 -12.66 0.52
N ALA A 293 12.59 -11.46 0.51
CA ALA A 293 12.31 -10.46 -0.53
C ALA A 293 12.62 -10.99 -1.94
N ARG A 294 13.81 -11.59 -2.14
CA ARG A 294 14.20 -12.18 -3.43
C ARG A 294 13.29 -13.29 -3.90
N ARG A 295 12.71 -14.07 -2.98
CA ARG A 295 11.82 -15.17 -3.31
C ARG A 295 10.45 -14.71 -3.72
N GLN A 296 9.90 -13.67 -3.02
CA GLN A 296 8.50 -13.30 -3.09
C GLN A 296 8.22 -12.06 -3.93
N LEU A 297 9.16 -11.10 -3.98
CA LEU A 297 8.96 -9.83 -4.64
C LEU A 297 9.56 -9.84 -6.05
N LYS A 298 8.83 -9.31 -7.02
CA LYS A 298 9.34 -9.07 -8.38
C LYS A 298 10.29 -7.87 -8.44
N GLY A 299 10.15 -6.94 -7.51
CA GLY A 299 11.01 -5.78 -7.32
C GLY A 299 10.99 -5.35 -5.85
N PHE A 300 12.02 -4.64 -5.40
CA PHE A 300 12.25 -4.37 -3.98
C PHE A 300 11.59 -3.08 -3.46
N GLY A 301 10.77 -2.42 -4.28
CA GLY A 301 10.09 -1.18 -3.94
C GLY A 301 10.97 0.06 -4.07
N THR A 302 10.43 1.19 -3.64
CA THR A 302 11.04 2.51 -3.84
C THR A 302 11.36 3.23 -2.53
N ILE A 303 11.12 2.57 -1.39
CA ILE A 303 11.33 3.16 -0.08
C ILE A 303 12.67 2.69 0.47
N ILE A 304 13.46 3.62 0.98
CA ILE A 304 14.71 3.36 1.69
C ILE A 304 14.58 3.94 3.09
N SER A 305 14.96 3.19 4.11
CA SER A 305 15.10 3.72 5.45
C SER A 305 16.57 3.63 5.89
N PHE A 306 17.10 4.70 6.47
CA PHE A 306 18.50 4.72 6.90
C PHE A 306 18.70 5.57 8.15
N ASP A 307 19.70 5.22 8.94
CA ASP A 307 20.07 5.93 10.17
C ASP A 307 21.26 6.85 9.92
N VAL A 308 21.11 8.13 10.25
CA VAL A 308 22.16 9.15 10.10
C VAL A 308 23.06 9.14 11.35
N ARG A 309 24.38 9.26 11.14
CA ARG A 309 25.33 9.47 12.23
C ARG A 309 25.07 10.84 12.89
N GLY A 310 25.09 10.90 14.23
CA GLY A 310 24.82 12.14 14.98
C GLY A 310 23.42 12.26 15.56
N GLY A 311 22.56 11.21 15.38
CA GLY A 311 21.27 11.13 16.07
C GLY A 311 20.17 11.98 15.44
N ALA A 312 19.17 12.34 16.25
CA ALA A 312 17.96 13.01 15.78
C ALA A 312 18.26 14.38 15.15
N SER A 313 19.11 15.20 15.78
CA SER A 313 19.44 16.54 15.28
C SER A 313 20.15 16.51 13.94
N ALA A 314 21.04 15.53 13.72
CA ALA A 314 21.70 15.33 12.44
C ALA A 314 20.70 14.91 11.36
N ALA A 315 19.76 14.00 11.69
CA ALA A 315 18.72 13.59 10.76
C ALA A 315 17.78 14.76 10.37
N ASP A 316 17.40 15.60 11.33
CA ASP A 316 16.60 16.81 11.06
C ASP A 316 17.39 17.81 10.20
N ALA A 317 18.68 17.98 10.45
CA ALA A 317 19.54 18.85 9.65
C ALA A 317 19.72 18.33 8.21
N VAL A 318 19.81 17.01 8.01
CA VAL A 318 19.77 16.42 6.66
C VAL A 318 18.49 16.83 5.95
N CYS A 319 17.31 16.61 6.56
CA CYS A 319 16.04 16.97 5.96
C CYS A 319 15.97 18.48 5.58
N ALA A 320 16.45 19.35 6.48
CA ALA A 320 16.45 20.79 6.26
C ALA A 320 17.46 21.24 5.18
N GLY A 321 18.54 20.46 4.98
CA GLY A 321 19.60 20.77 4.02
C GLY A 321 19.32 20.36 2.58
N LEU A 322 18.26 19.58 2.31
CA LEU A 322 17.89 19.14 0.97
C LEU A 322 17.26 20.28 0.15
N GLN A 323 17.45 20.22 -1.17
CA GLN A 323 16.93 21.22 -2.12
C GLN A 323 16.01 20.62 -3.18
N LEU A 324 16.30 19.40 -3.64
CA LEU A 324 15.49 18.67 -4.61
C LEU A 324 14.51 17.74 -3.91
N ILE A 325 14.99 16.92 -2.99
CA ILE A 325 14.17 15.98 -2.21
C ILE A 325 13.33 16.76 -1.21
N GLN A 326 12.01 16.59 -1.24
CA GLN A 326 11.11 17.37 -0.40
C GLN A 326 11.04 16.82 1.03
N HIS A 327 11.22 17.69 2.03
CA HIS A 327 10.95 17.33 3.42
C HIS A 327 9.44 17.30 3.66
N ALA A 328 8.83 16.13 3.42
CA ALA A 328 7.38 15.94 3.49
C ALA A 328 7.03 14.51 3.92
N THR A 329 5.87 14.37 4.53
CA THR A 329 5.28 13.05 4.81
C THR A 329 4.70 12.43 3.54
N SER A 330 4.22 11.19 3.67
CA SER A 330 3.68 10.37 2.59
C SER A 330 4.78 9.67 1.78
N LEU A 331 4.41 9.07 0.64
CA LEU A 331 5.33 8.26 -0.18
C LEU A 331 4.67 7.84 -1.49
N GLY A 332 5.47 7.32 -2.42
CA GLY A 332 5.00 6.61 -3.61
C GLY A 332 4.56 7.51 -4.76
N ALA A 333 4.91 8.80 -4.71
CA ALA A 333 4.66 9.76 -5.78
C ALA A 333 5.85 9.87 -6.76
N VAL A 334 5.68 10.68 -7.79
CA VAL A 334 6.72 10.96 -8.80
C VAL A 334 7.89 11.73 -8.21
N GLU A 335 7.64 12.60 -7.23
CA GLU A 335 8.66 13.34 -6.48
C GLU A 335 9.21 12.52 -5.33
N SER A 336 10.51 12.71 -5.04
CA SER A 336 11.17 12.15 -3.86
C SER A 336 10.82 12.94 -2.60
N THR A 337 10.46 12.21 -1.53
CA THR A 337 10.17 12.80 -0.21
C THR A 337 10.95 12.11 0.89
N ILE A 338 11.29 12.85 1.94
CA ILE A 338 12.01 12.32 3.10
C ILE A 338 11.43 12.86 4.40
N GLU A 339 11.44 12.04 5.44
CA GLU A 339 11.05 12.47 6.80
C GLU A 339 11.73 11.64 7.88
N ARG A 340 11.94 12.25 9.05
CA ARG A 340 12.41 11.54 10.24
C ARG A 340 11.21 10.89 10.94
N ARG A 341 11.18 9.57 10.98
CA ARG A 341 10.00 8.82 11.44
C ARG A 341 9.74 8.94 12.93
N ALA A 342 10.77 9.00 13.77
CA ALA A 342 10.61 9.15 15.21
C ALA A 342 10.03 10.51 15.66
N SER A 343 9.89 11.49 14.75
CA SER A 343 9.21 12.76 15.02
C SER A 343 7.68 12.69 14.85
N ILE A 344 7.18 11.60 14.31
CA ILE A 344 5.74 11.43 14.06
C ILE A 344 5.06 10.86 15.31
N PRO A 345 3.96 11.47 15.79
CA PRO A 345 3.21 10.95 16.94
C PRO A 345 2.87 9.47 16.82
N GLY A 346 3.19 8.70 17.86
CA GLY A 346 3.00 7.24 17.91
C GLY A 346 4.15 6.42 17.30
N GLN A 347 5.21 7.08 16.83
CA GLN A 347 6.42 6.42 16.29
C GLN A 347 7.70 6.78 17.06
N GLU A 348 7.58 7.32 18.25
CA GLU A 348 8.69 7.73 19.12
C GLU A 348 9.59 6.56 19.53
N HIS A 349 9.10 5.33 19.42
CA HIS A 349 9.85 4.10 19.68
C HIS A 349 10.86 3.72 18.58
N LEU A 350 10.79 4.35 17.41
CA LEU A 350 11.71 4.10 16.30
C LEU A 350 13.08 4.73 16.57
N PRO A 351 14.14 4.25 15.86
CA PRO A 351 15.46 4.86 15.99
C PRO A 351 15.39 6.38 15.76
N PRO A 352 15.93 7.21 16.68
CA PRO A 352 15.76 8.66 16.61
C PRO A 352 16.40 9.30 15.37
N ALA A 353 17.39 8.64 14.77
CA ALA A 353 18.09 9.09 13.57
C ALA A 353 17.53 8.50 12.26
N LEU A 354 16.44 7.73 12.33
CA LEU A 354 15.87 7.06 11.18
C LEU A 354 15.19 8.05 10.23
N LEU A 355 15.71 8.13 9.03
CA LEU A 355 15.08 8.78 7.88
C LEU A 355 14.40 7.76 6.98
N ARG A 356 13.18 8.04 6.55
CA ARG A 356 12.50 7.29 5.50
C ARG A 356 12.46 8.14 4.23
N LEU A 357 13.13 7.67 3.19
CA LEU A 357 13.17 8.25 1.86
C LEU A 357 12.22 7.49 0.94
N SER A 358 11.23 8.17 0.38
CA SER A 358 10.43 7.70 -0.75
C SER A 358 11.08 8.21 -2.02
N VAL A 359 11.63 7.31 -2.81
CA VAL A 359 12.38 7.64 -4.02
C VAL A 359 11.41 7.80 -5.19
N GLY A 360 11.51 8.93 -5.88
CA GLY A 360 10.74 9.28 -7.07
C GLY A 360 11.44 8.93 -8.39
N ILE A 361 11.00 9.60 -9.45
CA ILE A 361 11.43 9.31 -10.83
C ILE A 361 12.46 10.33 -11.38
N GLU A 362 12.96 11.23 -10.55
CA GLU A 362 13.97 12.23 -10.91
C GLU A 362 15.25 11.55 -11.45
N ALA A 363 16.17 12.33 -11.98
CA ALA A 363 17.49 11.82 -12.34
C ALA A 363 18.25 11.36 -11.09
N VAL A 364 18.73 10.12 -11.09
CA VAL A 364 19.35 9.51 -9.89
C VAL A 364 20.60 10.25 -9.42
N GLU A 365 21.35 10.83 -10.35
CA GLU A 365 22.57 11.60 -10.01
C GLU A 365 22.22 12.94 -9.34
N ASP A 366 21.11 13.56 -9.70
CA ASP A 366 20.65 14.80 -9.04
C ASP A 366 20.15 14.48 -7.62
N LEU A 367 19.39 13.39 -7.46
CA LEU A 367 18.97 12.89 -6.14
C LEU A 367 20.18 12.57 -5.25
N TRP A 368 21.19 11.91 -5.80
CA TRP A 368 22.40 11.58 -5.05
C TRP A 368 23.18 12.81 -4.66
N THR A 369 23.37 13.76 -5.59
CA THR A 369 24.09 15.01 -5.34
C THR A 369 23.45 15.80 -4.20
N ASP A 370 22.13 15.90 -4.19
CA ASP A 370 21.38 16.59 -3.13
C ASP A 370 21.55 15.88 -1.78
N LEU A 371 21.40 14.55 -1.78
CA LEU A 371 21.47 13.73 -0.57
C LEU A 371 22.91 13.68 0.02
N ASP A 372 23.93 13.44 -0.80
CA ASP A 372 25.34 13.39 -0.38
C ASP A 372 25.79 14.76 0.19
N ARG A 373 25.40 15.86 -0.45
CA ARG A 373 25.66 17.21 0.04
C ARG A 373 25.04 17.43 1.43
N ALA A 374 23.76 17.09 1.60
CA ALA A 374 23.08 17.24 2.89
C ALA A 374 23.71 16.36 3.98
N LEU A 375 24.05 15.11 3.65
CA LEU A 375 24.69 14.18 4.58
C LEU A 375 26.11 14.62 4.99
N ARG A 376 26.90 15.23 4.08
CA ARG A 376 28.26 15.74 4.41
C ARG A 376 28.21 16.93 5.33
N ASN A 377 27.20 17.80 5.20
CA ASN A 377 27.11 19.04 5.97
C ASN A 377 26.75 18.81 7.45
N VAL A 378 26.27 17.61 7.85
CA VAL A 378 25.97 17.30 9.25
C VAL A 378 27.12 16.61 9.99
N ALA A 379 28.24 16.39 9.34
CA ALA A 379 29.46 15.78 9.92
C ALA A 379 30.40 16.80 10.56
N GLY A 380 30.04 18.10 10.56
CA GLY A 380 30.81 19.19 11.14
C GLY A 380 30.49 19.44 12.62
#